data_d4a0915e5fd88b4803bcac65c7824008
#
_entry.id   d4a0915e5fd88b4803bcac65c7824008
#
_cell.length_a   1.000
_cell.length_b   1.000
_cell.length_c   1.000
_cell.angle_alpha   90.00
_cell.angle_beta   90.00
_cell.angle_gamma   90.00
#
_symmetry.space_group_name_H-M   'P 1'
#
loop_
_entity.id
_entity.type
_entity.pdbx_description
1 polymer ?
#
loop_
_entity_poly.entity_id
_entity_poly.type
_entity_poly.pdbx_seq_one_letter_code
_entity_poly.pdbx_strand_id
1 'polypeptide(L)'
;MTPSVVLFVLLFVFLFLIAFGVPIAISMGVASLVVLLLGHLNPILIVQRMFASVDSFALIAVPFFILSGDLMSEGKTSQYIMDFMESITGFIRGSLWIVAIFTSMIFAAISGSSAAVTAAIGGALMPQLKKRGYESGTSAAVIASGGTIGVVIPPSVPMVLYASITFASVSKLFLNGFFPGILMGIALSLVAINKAYKESYPRVEKISIRNIFRTFIIALPGILTPVIILGGIFSGIFTPSEAAVVGVVWAIICSLFIYRDSNIKSMLKVFVKSSITSAVVMFLIAVCGIFSWILAYWSIPQMISHSLLSITSNPYIGILLVDVVLLIAGVFMETASIILIFTPVLFQYVTALGINPVHFGVIETVAVAIGMITPPVAINLYVISGISGISIEEVSKKVLPFLITLIIVLLLYTYLPMVFPKLIL
;
A
#
# COMPACT_ATOMS: atom_id res chain seq x y z
N MET A 1 26.88 -19.13 17.91
CA MET A 1 25.93 -19.79 17.00
C MET A 1 26.37 -19.57 15.57
N THR A 2 26.14 -20.51 14.66
CA THR A 2 26.36 -20.30 13.21
C THR A 2 25.18 -19.51 12.60
N PRO A 3 25.40 -18.75 11.51
CA PRO A 3 24.33 -18.00 10.85
C PRO A 3 23.09 -18.84 10.50
N SER A 4 23.32 -20.09 10.02
CA SER A 4 22.22 -21.00 9.67
C SER A 4 21.39 -21.43 10.87
N VAL A 5 22.01 -21.66 12.04
CA VAL A 5 21.29 -22.01 13.27
C VAL A 5 20.50 -20.83 13.78
N VAL A 6 21.06 -19.62 13.71
CA VAL A 6 20.35 -18.39 14.10
C VAL A 6 19.13 -18.16 13.21
N LEU A 7 19.30 -18.30 11.89
CA LEU A 7 18.19 -18.17 10.93
C LEU A 7 17.09 -19.20 11.22
N PHE A 8 17.49 -20.47 11.45
CA PHE A 8 16.52 -21.52 11.77
C PHE A 8 15.73 -21.22 13.05
N VAL A 9 16.42 -20.87 14.15
CA VAL A 9 15.78 -20.57 15.43
C VAL A 9 14.85 -19.35 15.28
N LEU A 10 15.33 -18.28 14.63
CA LEU A 10 14.57 -17.06 14.41
C LEU A 10 13.29 -17.33 13.63
N LEU A 11 13.39 -18.03 12.49
CA LEU A 11 12.22 -18.36 11.67
C LEU A 11 11.30 -19.38 12.35
N PHE A 12 11.85 -20.38 13.02
CA PHE A 12 11.05 -21.40 13.72
C PHE A 12 10.19 -20.76 14.80
N VAL A 13 10.78 -19.96 15.70
CA VAL A 13 10.05 -19.29 16.78
C VAL A 13 9.03 -18.30 16.19
N PHE A 14 9.42 -17.53 15.18
CA PHE A 14 8.54 -16.57 14.51
C PHE A 14 7.31 -17.25 13.90
N LEU A 15 7.53 -18.25 13.05
CA LEU A 15 6.45 -18.97 12.36
C LEU A 15 5.58 -19.78 13.34
N PHE A 16 6.20 -20.39 14.36
CA PHE A 16 5.48 -21.08 15.41
C PHE A 16 4.49 -20.18 16.11
N LEU A 17 4.92 -18.98 16.55
CA LEU A 17 4.04 -18.02 17.22
C LEU A 17 2.92 -17.50 16.31
N ILE A 18 3.22 -17.24 15.03
CA ILE A 18 2.20 -16.84 14.07
C ILE A 18 1.16 -17.95 13.87
N ALA A 19 1.57 -19.20 13.80
CA ALA A 19 0.65 -20.33 13.67
C ALA A 19 -0.34 -20.45 14.84
N PHE A 20 0.03 -19.94 16.03
CA PHE A 20 -0.84 -19.82 17.19
C PHE A 20 -1.63 -18.49 17.24
N GLY A 21 -1.59 -17.67 16.18
CA GLY A 21 -2.35 -16.42 16.09
C GLY A 21 -1.71 -15.25 16.86
N VAL A 22 -0.45 -15.36 17.27
CA VAL A 22 0.26 -14.25 17.93
C VAL A 22 0.54 -13.15 16.90
N PRO A 23 0.29 -11.86 17.22
CA PRO A 23 0.56 -10.75 16.31
C PRO A 23 2.02 -10.72 15.83
N ILE A 24 2.23 -10.35 14.56
CA ILE A 24 3.53 -10.40 13.87
C ILE A 24 4.63 -9.66 14.66
N ALA A 25 4.34 -8.45 15.14
CA ALA A 25 5.31 -7.66 15.91
C ALA A 25 5.77 -8.38 17.19
N ILE A 26 4.83 -8.99 17.92
CA ILE A 26 5.15 -9.74 19.15
C ILE A 26 5.96 -11.00 18.80
N SER A 27 5.56 -11.73 17.74
CA SER A 27 6.27 -12.92 17.27
C SER A 27 7.72 -12.62 16.88
N MET A 28 7.95 -11.50 16.19
CA MET A 28 9.31 -11.03 15.85
C MET A 28 10.12 -10.66 17.09
N GLY A 29 9.50 -9.95 18.03
CA GLY A 29 10.16 -9.54 19.27
C GLY A 29 10.59 -10.73 20.13
N VAL A 30 9.68 -11.69 20.30
CA VAL A 30 9.98 -12.93 21.05
C VAL A 30 11.05 -13.77 20.34
N ALA A 31 10.96 -13.95 19.01
CA ALA A 31 11.99 -14.65 18.24
C ALA A 31 13.36 -13.98 18.40
N SER A 32 13.40 -12.64 18.35
CA SER A 32 14.62 -11.87 18.57
C SER A 32 15.18 -12.07 19.99
N LEU A 33 14.31 -12.04 21.01
CA LEU A 33 14.72 -12.28 22.39
C LEU A 33 15.33 -13.70 22.57
N VAL A 34 14.68 -14.73 22.03
CA VAL A 34 15.17 -16.10 22.09
C VAL A 34 16.57 -16.21 21.47
N VAL A 35 16.78 -15.62 20.29
CA VAL A 35 18.08 -15.62 19.62
C VAL A 35 19.14 -14.88 20.44
N LEU A 36 18.82 -13.73 21.05
CA LEU A 36 19.77 -13.00 21.90
C LEU A 36 20.18 -13.84 23.13
N LEU A 37 19.22 -14.47 23.78
CA LEU A 37 19.47 -15.30 24.96
C LEU A 37 20.34 -16.52 24.60
N LEU A 38 20.02 -17.24 23.53
CA LEU A 38 20.81 -18.38 23.06
C LEU A 38 22.19 -17.98 22.54
N GLY A 39 22.31 -16.76 22.00
CA GLY A 39 23.58 -16.16 21.56
C GLY A 39 24.42 -15.56 22.68
N HIS A 40 23.96 -15.63 23.94
CA HIS A 40 24.61 -15.01 25.12
C HIS A 40 24.84 -13.50 24.94
N LEU A 41 23.96 -12.82 24.20
CA LEU A 41 23.97 -11.36 24.04
C LEU A 41 23.11 -10.68 25.09
N ASN A 42 23.47 -9.43 25.43
CA ASN A 42 22.73 -8.68 26.44
C ASN A 42 21.30 -8.35 25.96
N PRO A 43 20.23 -8.76 26.68
CA PRO A 43 18.83 -8.45 26.28
C PRO A 43 18.52 -6.96 26.21
N ILE A 44 19.30 -6.08 26.84
CA ILE A 44 19.13 -4.63 26.73
C ILE A 44 19.23 -4.13 25.29
N LEU A 45 19.88 -4.87 24.42
CA LEU A 45 19.98 -4.59 22.98
C LEU A 45 18.59 -4.49 22.33
N ILE A 46 17.59 -5.23 22.83
CA ILE A 46 16.22 -5.13 22.33
C ILE A 46 15.72 -3.69 22.42
N VAL A 47 15.74 -3.14 23.64
CA VAL A 47 15.24 -1.78 23.90
C VAL A 47 16.06 -0.74 23.13
N GLN A 48 17.38 -0.88 23.13
CA GLN A 48 18.26 0.05 22.40
C GLN A 48 17.98 0.06 20.90
N ARG A 49 17.83 -1.12 20.28
CA ARG A 49 17.58 -1.22 18.83
C ARG A 49 16.16 -0.83 18.47
N MET A 50 15.19 -1.19 19.30
CA MET A 50 13.81 -0.74 19.12
C MET A 50 13.71 0.79 19.13
N PHE A 51 14.35 1.44 20.10
CA PHE A 51 14.37 2.90 20.17
C PHE A 51 15.09 3.53 18.97
N ALA A 52 16.30 3.05 18.65
CA ALA A 52 17.07 3.56 17.50
C ALA A 52 16.35 3.41 16.17
N SER A 53 15.50 2.38 16.00
CA SER A 53 14.80 2.13 14.75
C SER A 53 13.64 3.07 14.48
N VAL A 54 13.03 3.62 15.53
CA VAL A 54 11.95 4.62 15.39
C VAL A 54 12.46 6.05 15.42
N ASP A 55 13.71 6.26 15.84
CA ASP A 55 14.35 7.57 15.87
C ASP A 55 14.87 7.94 14.46
N SER A 56 13.91 8.14 13.55
CA SER A 56 14.17 8.53 12.17
C SER A 56 13.21 9.62 11.74
N PHE A 57 13.78 10.71 11.20
CA PHE A 57 12.98 11.85 10.73
C PHE A 57 12.00 11.46 9.61
N ALA A 58 12.38 10.54 8.73
CA ALA A 58 11.51 10.07 7.66
C ALA A 58 10.25 9.36 8.19
N LEU A 59 10.38 8.63 9.31
CA LEU A 59 9.27 7.88 9.91
C LEU A 59 8.21 8.77 10.57
N ILE A 60 8.54 10.02 10.90
CA ILE A 60 7.56 11.01 11.38
C ILE A 60 6.44 11.23 10.35
N ALA A 61 6.73 11.08 9.05
CA ALA A 61 5.74 11.20 8.00
C ALA A 61 4.61 10.17 8.11
N VAL A 62 4.88 8.96 8.61
CA VAL A 62 3.93 7.84 8.63
C VAL A 62 2.69 8.14 9.47
N PRO A 63 2.78 8.55 10.76
CA PRO A 63 1.60 8.91 11.56
C PRO A 63 0.77 10.05 10.94
N PHE A 64 1.45 11.05 10.36
CA PHE A 64 0.75 12.19 9.76
C PHE A 64 0.08 11.84 8.43
N PHE A 65 0.66 10.99 7.59
CA PHE A 65 -0.03 10.49 6.39
C PHE A 65 -1.24 9.64 6.75
N ILE A 66 -1.14 8.75 7.76
CA ILE A 66 -2.28 7.97 8.26
C ILE A 66 -3.38 8.92 8.74
N LEU A 67 -3.05 9.91 9.56
CA LEU A 67 -4.02 10.87 10.10
C LEU A 67 -4.66 11.71 8.98
N SER A 68 -3.87 12.22 8.03
CA SER A 68 -4.39 12.98 6.89
C SER A 68 -5.38 12.15 6.06
N GLY A 69 -5.03 10.89 5.76
CA GLY A 69 -5.90 9.96 5.05
C GLY A 69 -7.19 9.63 5.79
N ASP A 70 -7.11 9.36 7.09
CA ASP A 70 -8.29 9.07 7.92
C ASP A 70 -9.22 10.27 8.03
N LEU A 71 -8.68 11.49 8.22
CA LEU A 71 -9.48 12.73 8.25
C LEU A 71 -10.24 12.96 6.94
N MET A 72 -9.59 12.72 5.81
CA MET A 72 -10.22 12.90 4.50
C MET A 72 -11.21 11.78 4.17
N SER A 73 -11.04 10.57 4.73
CA SER A 73 -11.93 9.44 4.48
C SER A 73 -13.20 9.46 5.32
N GLU A 74 -13.15 10.02 6.52
CA GLU A 74 -14.31 10.09 7.43
C GLU A 74 -15.35 11.11 6.94
N GLY A 75 -14.95 12.13 6.18
CA GLY A 75 -15.81 13.17 5.64
C GLY A 75 -16.45 12.80 4.29
N LYS A 76 -17.04 13.80 3.65
CA LYS A 76 -17.68 13.67 2.32
C LYS A 76 -16.67 13.76 1.16
N THR A 77 -15.40 13.89 1.43
CA THR A 77 -14.38 14.09 0.39
C THR A 77 -14.39 12.96 -0.64
N SER A 78 -14.46 11.70 -0.19
CA SER A 78 -14.54 10.55 -1.09
C SER A 78 -15.79 10.58 -1.97
N GLN A 79 -16.94 10.99 -1.41
CA GLN A 79 -18.20 11.14 -2.15
C GLN A 79 -18.08 12.22 -3.22
N TYR A 80 -17.53 13.39 -2.90
CA TYR A 80 -17.38 14.49 -3.87
C TYR A 80 -16.42 14.13 -5.02
N ILE A 81 -15.35 13.41 -4.73
CA ILE A 81 -14.43 12.90 -5.76
C ILE A 81 -15.16 11.87 -6.65
N MET A 82 -15.98 10.97 -6.07
CA MET A 82 -16.78 10.02 -6.82
C MET A 82 -17.80 10.71 -7.73
N ASP A 83 -18.53 11.70 -7.22
CA ASP A 83 -19.51 12.47 -8.01
C ASP A 83 -18.83 13.18 -9.19
N PHE A 84 -17.62 13.70 -8.98
CA PHE A 84 -16.81 14.28 -10.05
C PHE A 84 -16.38 13.23 -11.07
N MET A 85 -15.87 12.07 -10.63
CA MET A 85 -15.49 10.99 -11.54
C MET A 85 -16.70 10.44 -12.30
N GLU A 86 -17.86 10.30 -11.66
CA GLU A 86 -19.10 9.89 -12.34
C GLU A 86 -19.51 10.90 -13.42
N SER A 87 -19.37 12.20 -13.16
CA SER A 87 -19.70 13.24 -14.14
C SER A 87 -18.85 13.19 -15.41
N ILE A 88 -17.60 12.70 -15.30
CA ILE A 88 -16.66 12.54 -16.43
C ILE A 88 -16.85 11.17 -17.12
N THR A 89 -17.09 10.11 -16.37
CA THR A 89 -17.06 8.73 -16.91
C THR A 89 -18.45 8.14 -17.15
N GLY A 90 -19.52 8.80 -16.72
CA GLY A 90 -20.89 8.32 -16.73
C GLY A 90 -21.42 7.87 -18.10
N PHE A 91 -20.83 8.37 -19.20
CA PHE A 91 -21.17 7.96 -20.55
C PHE A 91 -20.62 6.58 -20.97
N ILE A 92 -19.69 6.01 -20.20
CA ILE A 92 -19.10 4.71 -20.50
C ILE A 92 -19.99 3.61 -19.90
N ARG A 93 -20.14 2.48 -20.59
CA ARG A 93 -20.82 1.31 -20.02
C ARG A 93 -20.05 0.79 -18.80
N GLY A 94 -20.77 0.49 -17.72
CA GLY A 94 -20.12 0.08 -16.47
C GLY A 94 -19.39 1.21 -15.75
N SER A 95 -19.81 2.46 -15.98
CA SER A 95 -19.18 3.68 -15.46
C SER A 95 -18.88 3.62 -13.97
N LEU A 96 -19.74 3.02 -13.14
CA LEU A 96 -19.50 2.95 -11.68
C LEU A 96 -18.28 2.11 -11.32
N TRP A 97 -17.93 1.08 -12.08
CA TRP A 97 -16.67 0.35 -11.87
C TRP A 97 -15.45 1.20 -12.22
N ILE A 98 -15.58 2.03 -13.26
CA ILE A 98 -14.53 2.97 -13.66
C ILE A 98 -14.40 4.08 -12.61
N VAL A 99 -15.53 4.61 -12.13
CA VAL A 99 -15.57 5.55 -10.99
C VAL A 99 -14.85 4.97 -9.79
N ALA A 100 -15.12 3.70 -9.44
CA ALA A 100 -14.45 3.04 -8.32
C ALA A 100 -12.92 3.06 -8.49
N ILE A 101 -12.41 2.69 -9.67
CA ILE A 101 -10.97 2.61 -9.95
C ILE A 101 -10.34 4.00 -9.94
N PHE A 102 -10.89 4.97 -10.70
CA PHE A 102 -10.32 6.33 -10.75
C PHE A 102 -10.41 7.07 -9.42
N THR A 103 -11.52 6.90 -8.68
CA THR A 103 -11.61 7.44 -7.33
C THR A 103 -10.60 6.80 -6.40
N SER A 104 -10.35 5.48 -6.53
CA SER A 104 -9.28 4.80 -5.78
C SER A 104 -7.91 5.38 -6.10
N MET A 105 -7.62 5.72 -7.35
CA MET A 105 -6.34 6.37 -7.74
C MET A 105 -6.16 7.74 -7.08
N ILE A 106 -7.19 8.58 -7.09
CA ILE A 106 -7.13 9.90 -6.46
C ILE A 106 -7.05 9.75 -4.94
N PHE A 107 -7.85 8.85 -4.38
CA PHE A 107 -7.89 8.63 -2.94
C PHE A 107 -6.62 7.93 -2.42
N ALA A 108 -5.94 7.13 -3.25
CA ALA A 108 -4.62 6.60 -3.00
C ALA A 108 -3.63 7.71 -2.66
N ALA A 109 -3.63 8.76 -3.48
CA ALA A 109 -2.76 9.93 -3.30
C ALA A 109 -3.12 10.80 -2.06
N ILE A 110 -4.15 10.43 -1.30
CA ILE A 110 -4.54 11.08 -0.05
C ILE A 110 -4.20 10.18 1.13
N SER A 111 -4.51 8.87 1.02
CA SER A 111 -4.54 7.95 2.17
C SER A 111 -3.26 7.13 2.33
N GLY A 112 -2.57 6.79 1.26
CA GLY A 112 -1.38 5.94 1.30
C GLY A 112 -1.61 4.52 1.84
N SER A 113 -2.88 4.07 1.94
CA SER A 113 -3.27 2.78 2.52
C SER A 113 -4.29 2.05 1.66
N SER A 114 -3.96 0.83 1.25
CA SER A 114 -4.81 -0.01 0.40
C SER A 114 -6.13 -0.38 1.08
N ALA A 115 -6.10 -0.78 2.34
CA ALA A 115 -7.29 -1.15 3.10
C ALA A 115 -8.20 0.07 3.34
N ALA A 116 -7.64 1.25 3.62
CA ALA A 116 -8.39 2.48 3.81
C ALA A 116 -9.11 2.91 2.50
N VAL A 117 -8.42 2.84 1.36
CA VAL A 117 -9.03 3.09 0.04
C VAL A 117 -10.17 2.12 -0.23
N THR A 118 -9.94 0.82 -0.02
CA THR A 118 -10.97 -0.22 -0.20
C THR A 118 -12.19 0.06 0.67
N ALA A 119 -11.98 0.41 1.94
CA ALA A 119 -13.05 0.70 2.89
C ALA A 119 -13.86 1.95 2.50
N ALA A 120 -13.16 3.05 2.18
CA ALA A 120 -13.81 4.32 1.82
C ALA A 120 -14.65 4.18 0.55
N ILE A 121 -14.06 3.61 -0.52
CA ILE A 121 -14.75 3.46 -1.80
C ILE A 121 -15.83 2.38 -1.71
N GLY A 122 -15.55 1.27 -1.01
CA GLY A 122 -16.51 0.20 -0.78
C GLY A 122 -17.75 0.66 -0.03
N GLY A 123 -17.56 1.37 1.08
CA GLY A 123 -18.65 1.91 1.88
C GLY A 123 -19.57 2.86 1.11
N ALA A 124 -18.98 3.68 0.24
CA ALA A 124 -19.74 4.68 -0.52
C ALA A 124 -20.37 4.13 -1.82
N LEU A 125 -19.67 3.25 -2.55
CA LEU A 125 -20.13 2.79 -3.88
C LEU A 125 -20.92 1.47 -3.86
N MET A 126 -20.65 0.54 -2.93
CA MET A 126 -21.38 -0.74 -2.91
C MET A 126 -22.91 -0.60 -2.86
N PRO A 127 -23.48 0.29 -2.01
CA PRO A 127 -24.93 0.51 -2.02
C PRO A 127 -25.47 1.03 -3.35
N GLN A 128 -24.72 1.91 -4.02
CA GLN A 128 -25.10 2.49 -5.30
C GLN A 128 -25.02 1.46 -6.44
N LEU A 129 -23.94 0.65 -6.48
CA LEU A 129 -23.76 -0.45 -7.44
C LEU A 129 -24.89 -1.46 -7.33
N LYS A 130 -25.22 -1.88 -6.10
CA LYS A 130 -26.35 -2.80 -5.85
C LYS A 130 -27.69 -2.21 -6.30
N LYS A 131 -27.96 -0.93 -5.98
CA LYS A 131 -29.20 -0.25 -6.40
C LYS A 131 -29.33 -0.13 -7.91
N ARG A 132 -28.21 0.00 -8.65
CA ARG A 132 -28.18 0.11 -10.12
C ARG A 132 -28.04 -1.25 -10.83
N GLY A 133 -28.19 -2.36 -10.10
CA GLY A 133 -28.22 -3.72 -10.65
C GLY A 133 -26.87 -4.27 -11.10
N TYR A 134 -25.75 -3.72 -10.60
CA TYR A 134 -24.42 -4.28 -10.85
C TYR A 134 -24.24 -5.58 -10.06
N GLU A 135 -23.58 -6.57 -10.64
CA GLU A 135 -23.22 -7.81 -9.96
C GLU A 135 -22.34 -7.51 -8.74
N SER A 136 -22.83 -7.91 -7.57
CA SER A 136 -22.22 -7.52 -6.30
C SER A 136 -20.84 -8.12 -6.10
N GLY A 137 -20.62 -9.39 -6.49
CA GLY A 137 -19.32 -10.07 -6.39
C GLY A 137 -18.25 -9.42 -7.25
N THR A 138 -18.57 -9.10 -8.50
CA THR A 138 -17.65 -8.38 -9.41
C THR A 138 -17.39 -6.96 -8.91
N SER A 139 -18.43 -6.27 -8.44
CA SER A 139 -18.28 -4.91 -7.89
C SER A 139 -17.34 -4.88 -6.69
N ALA A 140 -17.46 -5.86 -5.78
CA ALA A 140 -16.55 -6.04 -4.67
C ALA A 140 -15.11 -6.32 -5.15
N ALA A 141 -14.94 -7.17 -6.17
CA ALA A 141 -13.62 -7.47 -6.74
C ALA A 141 -12.97 -6.25 -7.40
N VAL A 142 -13.74 -5.42 -8.12
CA VAL A 142 -13.25 -4.16 -8.72
C VAL A 142 -12.78 -3.19 -7.64
N ILE A 143 -13.57 -3.00 -6.58
CA ILE A 143 -13.23 -2.08 -5.49
C ILE A 143 -12.00 -2.57 -4.74
N ALA A 144 -11.91 -3.87 -4.41
CA ALA A 144 -10.74 -4.46 -3.76
C ALA A 144 -9.48 -4.28 -4.61
N SER A 145 -9.58 -4.51 -5.92
CA SER A 145 -8.47 -4.35 -6.87
C SER A 145 -8.07 -2.88 -7.03
N GLY A 146 -9.03 -1.97 -7.13
CA GLY A 146 -8.76 -0.52 -7.13
C GLY A 146 -8.08 -0.07 -5.84
N GLY A 147 -8.46 -0.67 -4.71
CA GLY A 147 -7.83 -0.42 -3.41
C GLY A 147 -6.33 -0.72 -3.37
N THR A 148 -5.83 -1.70 -4.15
CA THR A 148 -4.38 -2.01 -4.19
C THR A 148 -3.54 -0.83 -4.63
N ILE A 149 -4.09 0.05 -5.46
CA ILE A 149 -3.42 1.28 -5.92
C ILE A 149 -3.11 2.20 -4.73
N GLY A 150 -3.87 2.05 -3.61
CA GLY A 150 -3.79 2.88 -2.41
C GLY A 150 -2.42 2.95 -1.74
N VAL A 151 -1.54 1.99 -1.97
CA VAL A 151 -0.17 1.99 -1.45
C VAL A 151 0.88 2.24 -2.53
N VAL A 152 0.48 2.31 -3.81
CA VAL A 152 1.40 2.47 -4.94
C VAL A 152 1.48 3.92 -5.40
N ILE A 153 0.33 4.59 -5.58
CA ILE A 153 0.31 6.03 -5.88
C ILE A 153 0.69 6.81 -4.63
N PRO A 154 1.70 7.70 -4.70
CA PRO A 154 2.15 8.48 -3.56
C PRO A 154 1.11 9.52 -3.06
N PRO A 155 1.19 9.89 -1.75
CA PRO A 155 2.16 9.43 -0.75
C PRO A 155 1.89 7.99 -0.30
N SER A 156 2.93 7.21 -0.10
CA SER A 156 2.87 5.78 0.21
C SER A 156 3.60 5.47 1.50
N VAL A 157 2.89 4.97 2.51
CA VAL A 157 3.49 4.53 3.77
C VAL A 157 4.52 3.41 3.54
N PRO A 158 4.24 2.36 2.75
CA PRO A 158 5.24 1.33 2.43
C PRO A 158 6.53 1.87 1.82
N MET A 159 6.46 2.84 0.92
CA MET A 159 7.66 3.45 0.33
C MET A 159 8.48 4.23 1.36
N VAL A 160 7.84 4.88 2.34
CA VAL A 160 8.55 5.53 3.44
C VAL A 160 9.23 4.50 4.34
N LEU A 161 8.58 3.38 4.62
CA LEU A 161 9.17 2.27 5.38
C LEU A 161 10.38 1.68 4.65
N TYR A 162 10.26 1.42 3.34
CA TYR A 162 11.35 0.97 2.51
C TYR A 162 12.54 1.95 2.56
N ALA A 163 12.27 3.24 2.41
CA ALA A 163 13.28 4.28 2.47
C ALA A 163 14.01 4.33 3.82
N SER A 164 13.30 4.10 4.92
CA SER A 164 13.91 4.09 6.27
C SER A 164 14.90 2.93 6.48
N ILE A 165 14.75 1.83 5.76
CA ILE A 165 15.62 0.65 5.84
C ILE A 165 16.80 0.77 4.87
N THR A 166 16.53 1.25 3.64
CA THR A 166 17.51 1.23 2.54
C THR A 166 18.23 2.56 2.33
N PHE A 167 17.79 3.61 3.05
CA PHE A 167 18.23 5.00 2.85
C PHE A 167 18.00 5.52 1.43
N ALA A 168 17.09 4.91 0.67
CA ALA A 168 16.64 5.41 -0.62
C ALA A 168 15.86 6.73 -0.46
N SER A 169 15.93 7.60 -1.46
CA SER A 169 15.19 8.87 -1.44
C SER A 169 13.68 8.64 -1.52
N VAL A 170 12.92 9.09 -0.51
CA VAL A 170 11.45 9.04 -0.48
C VAL A 170 10.87 9.78 -1.68
N SER A 171 11.39 10.96 -2.02
CA SER A 171 10.92 11.74 -3.18
C SER A 171 11.11 10.98 -4.49
N LYS A 172 12.23 10.27 -4.68
CA LYS A 172 12.46 9.44 -5.86
C LYS A 172 11.53 8.22 -5.90
N LEU A 173 11.31 7.57 -4.76
CA LEU A 173 10.35 6.46 -4.67
C LEU A 173 8.94 6.92 -5.04
N PHE A 174 8.51 8.06 -4.49
CA PHE A 174 7.20 8.65 -4.81
C PHE A 174 7.08 8.99 -6.29
N LEU A 175 8.08 9.64 -6.87
CA LEU A 175 8.05 9.99 -8.29
C LEU A 175 7.93 8.74 -9.19
N ASN A 176 8.66 7.68 -8.86
CA ASN A 176 8.64 6.42 -9.62
C ASN A 176 7.38 5.58 -9.36
N GLY A 177 6.67 5.78 -8.25
CA GLY A 177 5.41 5.10 -7.91
C GLY A 177 4.22 5.54 -8.77
N PHE A 178 4.25 6.74 -9.36
CA PHE A 178 3.16 7.21 -10.23
C PHE A 178 2.98 6.34 -11.47
N PHE A 179 4.07 5.97 -12.13
CA PHE A 179 3.99 5.22 -13.37
C PHE A 179 3.27 3.88 -13.20
N PRO A 180 3.70 2.98 -12.29
CA PRO A 180 2.98 1.72 -12.08
C PRO A 180 1.56 1.94 -11.53
N GLY A 181 1.34 2.93 -10.66
CA GLY A 181 0.00 3.22 -10.13
C GLY A 181 -1.00 3.64 -11.19
N ILE A 182 -0.58 4.50 -12.13
CA ILE A 182 -1.42 4.90 -13.27
C ILE A 182 -1.65 3.70 -14.20
N LEU A 183 -0.60 2.91 -14.47
CA LEU A 183 -0.70 1.73 -15.31
C LEU A 183 -1.67 0.69 -14.73
N MET A 184 -1.64 0.46 -13.40
CA MET A 184 -2.60 -0.38 -12.68
C MET A 184 -4.03 0.13 -12.88
N GLY A 185 -4.27 1.43 -12.69
CA GLY A 185 -5.60 2.03 -12.87
C GLY A 185 -6.14 1.89 -14.30
N ILE A 186 -5.30 2.14 -15.31
CA ILE A 186 -5.68 1.96 -16.71
C ILE A 186 -5.98 0.47 -17.00
N ALA A 187 -5.10 -0.44 -16.59
CA ALA A 187 -5.26 -1.86 -16.85
C ALA A 187 -6.52 -2.44 -16.19
N LEU A 188 -6.78 -2.11 -14.92
CA LEU A 188 -8.01 -2.49 -14.22
C LEU A 188 -9.26 -1.93 -14.91
N SER A 189 -9.20 -0.67 -15.38
CA SER A 189 -10.31 -0.04 -16.09
C SER A 189 -10.64 -0.74 -17.40
N LEU A 190 -9.62 -1.17 -18.14
CA LEU A 190 -9.82 -1.94 -19.38
C LEU A 190 -10.52 -3.27 -19.13
N VAL A 191 -10.14 -3.99 -18.06
CA VAL A 191 -10.81 -5.24 -17.65
C VAL A 191 -12.26 -4.98 -17.24
N ALA A 192 -12.49 -3.93 -16.43
CA ALA A 192 -13.83 -3.55 -15.97
C ALA A 192 -14.74 -3.16 -17.14
N ILE A 193 -14.23 -2.37 -18.10
CA ILE A 193 -14.96 -1.99 -19.31
C ILE A 193 -15.33 -3.23 -20.14
N ASN A 194 -14.35 -4.11 -20.42
CA ASN A 194 -14.59 -5.32 -21.21
C ASN A 194 -15.68 -6.19 -20.56
N LYS A 195 -15.62 -6.35 -19.23
CA LYS A 195 -16.63 -7.11 -18.48
C LYS A 195 -18.00 -6.42 -18.54
N ALA A 196 -18.04 -5.08 -18.38
CA ALA A 196 -19.28 -4.32 -18.46
C ALA A 196 -19.96 -4.38 -19.84
N TYR A 197 -19.17 -4.45 -20.92
CA TYR A 197 -19.71 -4.66 -22.27
C TYR A 197 -20.32 -6.06 -22.44
N LYS A 198 -19.67 -7.11 -21.92
CA LYS A 198 -20.18 -8.50 -21.98
C LYS A 198 -21.48 -8.68 -21.21
N GLU A 199 -21.61 -8.01 -20.06
CA GLU A 199 -22.79 -8.08 -19.19
C GLU A 199 -23.87 -7.05 -19.56
N SER A 200 -23.65 -6.25 -20.62
CA SER A 200 -24.60 -5.26 -21.16
C SER A 200 -25.10 -4.21 -20.18
N TYR A 201 -24.24 -3.77 -19.23
CA TYR A 201 -24.61 -2.72 -18.27
C TYR A 201 -25.02 -1.41 -18.95
N PRO A 202 -26.01 -0.69 -18.38
CA PRO A 202 -26.48 0.57 -18.95
C PRO A 202 -25.42 1.67 -18.83
N ARG A 203 -25.54 2.69 -19.67
CA ARG A 203 -24.85 3.98 -19.49
C ARG A 203 -25.65 4.80 -18.47
N VAL A 204 -24.98 5.55 -17.61
CA VAL A 204 -25.64 6.22 -16.48
C VAL A 204 -26.09 7.63 -16.87
N GLU A 205 -25.27 8.41 -17.54
CA GLU A 205 -25.58 9.82 -17.85
C GLU A 205 -25.07 10.27 -19.21
N LYS A 206 -25.71 11.34 -19.74
CA LYS A 206 -25.16 12.14 -20.84
C LYS A 206 -24.14 13.11 -20.28
N ILE A 207 -23.04 13.33 -20.99
CA ILE A 207 -22.03 14.32 -20.63
C ILE A 207 -22.66 15.71 -20.52
N SER A 208 -22.48 16.36 -19.37
CA SER A 208 -22.88 17.75 -19.15
C SER A 208 -21.68 18.55 -18.64
N ILE A 209 -21.13 19.43 -19.47
CA ILE A 209 -19.98 20.26 -19.13
C ILE A 209 -20.27 21.09 -17.86
N ARG A 210 -21.51 21.58 -17.72
CA ARG A 210 -21.94 22.33 -16.53
C ARG A 210 -21.87 21.47 -15.27
N ASN A 211 -22.27 20.19 -15.36
CA ASN A 211 -22.21 19.27 -14.24
C ASN A 211 -20.76 18.91 -13.89
N ILE A 212 -19.91 18.65 -14.88
CA ILE A 212 -18.47 18.39 -14.69
C ILE A 212 -17.82 19.57 -13.95
N PHE A 213 -18.05 20.80 -14.41
CA PHE A 213 -17.46 21.98 -13.78
C PHE A 213 -17.94 22.18 -12.35
N ARG A 214 -19.24 21.96 -12.09
CA ARG A 214 -19.82 22.05 -10.75
C ARG A 214 -19.21 21.00 -9.79
N THR A 215 -19.19 19.74 -10.20
CA THR A 215 -18.65 18.64 -9.36
C THR A 215 -17.14 18.78 -9.18
N PHE A 216 -16.42 19.28 -10.18
CA PHE A 216 -14.99 19.59 -10.06
C PHE A 216 -14.72 20.63 -8.97
N ILE A 217 -15.45 21.77 -8.97
CA ILE A 217 -15.26 22.80 -7.94
C ILE A 217 -15.54 22.25 -6.54
N ILE A 218 -16.55 21.40 -6.39
CA ILE A 218 -16.87 20.79 -5.10
C ILE A 218 -15.79 19.79 -4.68
N ALA A 219 -15.24 19.00 -5.60
CA ALA A 219 -14.19 18.03 -5.31
C ALA A 219 -12.79 18.66 -5.17
N LEU A 220 -12.61 19.89 -5.67
CA LEU A 220 -11.30 20.56 -5.78
C LEU A 220 -10.53 20.60 -4.45
N PRO A 221 -11.11 20.93 -3.28
CA PRO A 221 -10.37 20.92 -2.02
C PRO A 221 -9.79 19.54 -1.68
N GLY A 222 -10.53 18.46 -1.95
CA GLY A 222 -10.04 17.09 -1.78
C GLY A 222 -8.91 16.76 -2.75
N ILE A 223 -9.05 17.13 -4.02
CA ILE A 223 -8.06 16.91 -5.07
C ILE A 223 -6.78 17.73 -4.83
N LEU A 224 -6.89 18.90 -4.19
CA LEU A 224 -5.73 19.72 -3.84
C LEU A 224 -4.86 19.08 -2.75
N THR A 225 -5.37 18.18 -1.93
CA THR A 225 -4.58 17.51 -0.88
C THR A 225 -3.31 16.85 -1.44
N PRO A 226 -3.38 15.90 -2.39
CA PRO A 226 -2.18 15.32 -2.98
C PRO A 226 -1.34 16.35 -3.75
N VAL A 227 -1.96 17.34 -4.38
CA VAL A 227 -1.22 18.40 -5.11
C VAL A 227 -0.37 19.22 -4.15
N ILE A 228 -0.88 19.58 -2.99
CA ILE A 228 -0.16 20.34 -1.95
C ILE A 228 1.00 19.49 -1.40
N ILE A 229 0.72 18.23 -1.01
CA ILE A 229 1.71 17.32 -0.43
C ILE A 229 2.83 17.05 -1.43
N LEU A 230 2.49 16.55 -2.60
CA LEU A 230 3.46 16.10 -3.60
C LEU A 230 4.14 17.27 -4.31
N GLY A 231 3.39 18.33 -4.57
CA GLY A 231 3.94 19.57 -5.12
C GLY A 231 4.99 20.18 -4.20
N GLY A 232 4.74 20.18 -2.88
CA GLY A 232 5.70 20.64 -1.89
C GLY A 232 6.95 19.77 -1.79
N ILE A 233 6.81 18.44 -1.88
CA ILE A 233 7.93 17.49 -1.88
C ILE A 233 8.77 17.62 -3.15
N PHE A 234 8.13 17.61 -4.32
CA PHE A 234 8.87 17.62 -5.61
C PHE A 234 9.48 18.97 -5.95
N SER A 235 8.93 20.07 -5.45
CA SER A 235 9.56 21.39 -5.55
C SER A 235 10.72 21.60 -4.58
N GLY A 236 10.92 20.65 -3.62
CA GLY A 236 11.93 20.76 -2.57
C GLY A 236 11.59 21.77 -1.47
N ILE A 237 10.36 22.30 -1.44
CA ILE A 237 9.90 23.24 -0.37
C ILE A 237 9.70 22.49 0.94
N PHE A 238 9.17 21.27 0.89
CA PHE A 238 8.90 20.45 2.06
C PHE A 238 9.64 19.11 2.00
N THR A 239 10.13 18.70 3.15
CA THR A 239 10.49 17.28 3.39
C THR A 239 9.21 16.43 3.41
N PRO A 240 9.28 15.09 3.22
CA PRO A 240 8.12 14.23 3.33
C PRO A 240 7.36 14.36 4.66
N SER A 241 8.08 14.58 5.78
CA SER A 241 7.49 14.76 7.11
C SER A 241 6.74 16.08 7.24
N GLU A 242 7.31 17.18 6.76
CA GLU A 242 6.65 18.48 6.74
C GLU A 242 5.42 18.47 5.82
N ALA A 243 5.54 17.86 4.64
CA ALA A 243 4.41 17.73 3.71
C ALA A 243 3.26 16.91 4.30
N ALA A 244 3.55 15.88 5.11
CA ALA A 244 2.54 15.09 5.80
C ALA A 244 1.78 15.94 6.84
N VAL A 245 2.50 16.78 7.61
CA VAL A 245 1.87 17.73 8.56
C VAL A 245 1.00 18.76 7.83
N VAL A 246 1.50 19.33 6.73
CA VAL A 246 0.71 20.24 5.88
C VAL A 246 -0.56 19.55 5.36
N GLY A 247 -0.46 18.28 4.96
CA GLY A 247 -1.61 17.45 4.58
C GLY A 247 -2.66 17.32 5.68
N VAL A 248 -2.24 17.12 6.93
CA VAL A 248 -3.15 17.07 8.10
C VAL A 248 -3.84 18.42 8.30
N VAL A 249 -3.08 19.52 8.29
CA VAL A 249 -3.64 20.87 8.45
C VAL A 249 -4.66 21.16 7.35
N TRP A 250 -4.33 20.81 6.11
CA TRP A 250 -5.24 20.97 4.98
C TRP A 250 -6.51 20.12 5.14
N ALA A 251 -6.38 18.85 5.56
CA ALA A 251 -7.51 17.97 5.82
C ALA A 251 -8.45 18.52 6.90
N ILE A 252 -7.91 19.11 7.98
CA ILE A 252 -8.67 19.79 9.02
C ILE A 252 -9.44 20.99 8.43
N ILE A 253 -8.76 21.81 7.64
CA ILE A 253 -9.38 22.97 6.97
C ILE A 253 -10.53 22.52 6.06
N CYS A 254 -10.30 21.48 5.24
CA CYS A 254 -11.34 20.93 4.38
C CYS A 254 -12.57 20.47 5.18
N SER A 255 -12.37 19.66 6.22
CA SER A 255 -13.47 19.06 6.96
C SER A 255 -14.25 20.05 7.82
N LEU A 256 -13.59 21.04 8.46
CA LEU A 256 -14.24 21.96 9.37
C LEU A 256 -14.80 23.21 8.66
N PHE A 257 -14.04 23.76 7.71
CA PHE A 257 -14.35 25.10 7.18
C PHE A 257 -14.93 25.06 5.75
N ILE A 258 -14.42 24.14 4.89
CA ILE A 258 -14.84 24.08 3.48
C ILE A 258 -16.10 23.20 3.36
N TYR A 259 -15.98 21.93 3.73
CA TYR A 259 -17.09 20.96 3.61
C TYR A 259 -18.07 21.02 4.78
N ARG A 260 -17.58 21.41 5.96
CA ARG A 260 -18.37 21.52 7.20
C ARG A 260 -19.14 20.25 7.52
N ASP A 261 -18.51 19.11 7.23
CA ASP A 261 -19.08 17.78 7.39
C ASP A 261 -18.62 17.08 8.66
N SER A 262 -17.68 17.68 9.39
CA SER A 262 -17.13 17.16 10.64
C SER A 262 -17.27 18.21 11.75
N ASN A 263 -17.30 17.72 12.99
CA ASN A 263 -17.24 18.55 14.20
C ASN A 263 -16.02 18.12 15.05
N ILE A 264 -15.66 18.95 16.03
CA ILE A 264 -14.50 18.68 16.90
C ILE A 264 -14.59 17.31 17.57
N LYS A 265 -15.80 16.85 17.95
CA LYS A 265 -16.00 15.56 18.61
C LYS A 265 -15.76 14.38 17.65
N SER A 266 -16.20 14.47 16.39
CA SER A 266 -15.90 13.45 15.37
C SER A 266 -14.41 13.44 15.02
N MET A 267 -13.79 14.62 14.88
CA MET A 267 -12.34 14.72 14.65
C MET A 267 -11.52 14.09 15.75
N LEU A 268 -11.86 14.29 17.03
CA LEU A 268 -11.17 13.64 18.14
C LEU A 268 -11.25 12.12 18.06
N LYS A 269 -12.37 11.55 17.59
CA LYS A 269 -12.45 10.09 17.34
C LYS A 269 -11.49 9.65 16.24
N VAL A 270 -11.38 10.43 15.16
CA VAL A 270 -10.42 10.14 14.08
C VAL A 270 -8.99 10.21 14.60
N PHE A 271 -8.65 11.24 15.37
CA PHE A 271 -7.33 11.36 16.00
C PHE A 271 -6.99 10.14 16.86
N VAL A 272 -7.90 9.69 17.72
CA VAL A 272 -7.70 8.51 18.55
C VAL A 272 -7.50 7.26 17.69
N LYS A 273 -8.36 7.04 16.67
CA LYS A 273 -8.25 5.91 15.76
C LYS A 273 -6.91 5.90 15.02
N SER A 274 -6.54 7.03 14.40
CA SER A 274 -5.28 7.17 13.66
C SER A 274 -4.06 7.03 14.58
N SER A 275 -4.14 7.51 15.84
CA SER A 275 -3.07 7.33 16.83
C SER A 275 -2.87 5.85 17.17
N ILE A 276 -3.95 5.07 17.32
CA ILE A 276 -3.85 3.63 17.57
C ILE A 276 -3.21 2.93 16.37
N THR A 277 -3.68 3.23 15.15
CA THR A 277 -3.10 2.66 13.92
C THR A 277 -1.62 3.02 13.79
N SER A 278 -1.27 4.27 14.03
CA SER A 278 0.13 4.74 14.00
C SER A 278 0.99 4.04 15.05
N ALA A 279 0.47 3.86 16.28
CA ALA A 279 1.19 3.17 17.34
C ALA A 279 1.49 1.71 16.99
N VAL A 280 0.55 1.00 16.36
CA VAL A 280 0.75 -0.38 15.88
C VAL A 280 1.85 -0.43 14.81
N VAL A 281 1.82 0.48 13.83
CA VAL A 281 2.85 0.54 12.78
C VAL A 281 4.22 0.90 13.37
N MET A 282 4.29 1.92 14.24
CA MET A 282 5.54 2.34 14.88
C MET A 282 6.11 1.24 15.80
N PHE A 283 5.26 0.50 16.51
CA PHE A 283 5.68 -0.65 17.30
C PHE A 283 6.26 -1.78 16.44
N LEU A 284 5.62 -2.06 15.30
CA LEU A 284 6.14 -3.03 14.32
C LEU A 284 7.53 -2.62 13.81
N ILE A 285 7.72 -1.33 13.45
CA ILE A 285 9.02 -0.79 13.02
C ILE A 285 10.07 -0.96 14.12
N ALA A 286 9.74 -0.60 15.36
CA ALA A 286 10.63 -0.74 16.49
C ALA A 286 11.14 -2.17 16.65
N VAL A 287 10.22 -3.14 16.64
CA VAL A 287 10.56 -4.57 16.78
C VAL A 287 11.33 -5.09 15.56
N CYS A 288 10.97 -4.61 14.37
CA CYS A 288 11.71 -4.97 13.16
C CYS A 288 13.16 -4.51 13.20
N GLY A 289 13.45 -3.41 13.89
CA GLY A 289 14.81 -2.93 14.06
C GLY A 289 15.74 -3.91 14.78
N ILE A 290 15.28 -4.53 15.87
CA ILE A 290 16.08 -5.58 16.52
C ILE A 290 16.17 -6.83 15.67
N PHE A 291 15.08 -7.23 15.00
CA PHE A 291 15.05 -8.38 14.10
C PHE A 291 16.08 -8.21 12.96
N SER A 292 16.07 -7.06 12.28
CA SER A 292 17.00 -6.73 11.20
C SER A 292 18.45 -6.62 11.70
N TRP A 293 18.65 -6.10 12.91
CA TRP A 293 19.97 -6.04 13.53
C TRP A 293 20.53 -7.43 13.80
N ILE A 294 19.70 -8.38 14.28
CA ILE A 294 20.09 -9.78 14.46
C ILE A 294 20.51 -10.38 13.12
N LEU A 295 19.72 -10.22 12.07
CA LEU A 295 20.06 -10.70 10.74
C LEU A 295 21.42 -10.15 10.27
N ALA A 296 21.65 -8.86 10.44
CA ALA A 296 22.90 -8.20 10.05
C ALA A 296 24.09 -8.66 10.89
N TYR A 297 23.90 -8.79 12.21
CA TYR A 297 24.97 -9.21 13.14
C TYR A 297 25.54 -10.58 12.80
N TRP A 298 24.71 -11.52 12.36
CA TRP A 298 25.13 -12.85 11.91
C TRP A 298 25.32 -12.97 10.39
N SER A 299 25.36 -11.84 9.67
CA SER A 299 25.59 -11.81 8.21
C SER A 299 24.60 -12.70 7.42
N ILE A 300 23.36 -12.83 7.91
CA ILE A 300 22.33 -13.67 7.29
C ILE A 300 21.93 -13.16 5.90
N PRO A 301 21.75 -11.84 5.67
CA PRO A 301 21.44 -11.32 4.34
C PRO A 301 22.52 -11.66 3.30
N GLN A 302 23.80 -11.61 3.70
CA GLN A 302 24.91 -11.99 2.84
C GLN A 302 24.86 -13.48 2.50
N MET A 303 24.61 -14.34 3.50
CA MET A 303 24.49 -15.77 3.30
C MET A 303 23.35 -16.12 2.33
N ILE A 304 22.18 -15.48 2.50
CA ILE A 304 21.02 -15.67 1.61
C ILE A 304 21.34 -15.16 0.22
N SER A 305 21.93 -13.97 0.09
CA SER A 305 22.34 -13.39 -1.19
C SER A 305 23.31 -14.32 -1.95
N HIS A 306 24.33 -14.83 -1.29
CA HIS A 306 25.25 -15.81 -1.89
C HIS A 306 24.54 -17.10 -2.34
N SER A 307 23.63 -17.61 -1.53
CA SER A 307 22.82 -18.79 -1.88
C SER A 307 21.94 -18.54 -3.11
N LEU A 308 21.28 -17.37 -3.18
CA LEU A 308 20.46 -16.99 -4.33
C LEU A 308 21.31 -16.74 -5.59
N LEU A 309 22.48 -16.11 -5.45
CA LEU A 309 23.41 -15.90 -6.57
C LEU A 309 23.97 -17.21 -7.13
N SER A 310 24.08 -18.26 -6.27
CA SER A 310 24.47 -19.60 -6.74
C SER A 310 23.38 -20.30 -7.56
N ILE A 311 22.10 -19.92 -7.35
CA ILE A 311 20.98 -20.39 -8.16
C ILE A 311 20.93 -19.63 -9.48
N THR A 312 21.03 -18.30 -9.43
CA THR A 312 21.04 -17.46 -10.62
C THR A 312 21.73 -16.12 -10.36
N SER A 313 22.65 -15.76 -11.25
CA SER A 313 23.24 -14.43 -11.34
C SER A 313 22.63 -13.57 -12.47
N ASN A 314 21.66 -14.14 -13.21
CA ASN A 314 20.95 -13.41 -14.26
C ASN A 314 19.95 -12.43 -13.61
N PRO A 315 20.08 -11.09 -13.79
CA PRO A 315 19.22 -10.13 -13.14
C PRO A 315 17.74 -10.30 -13.51
N TYR A 316 17.42 -10.74 -14.72
CA TYR A 316 16.03 -10.95 -15.15
C TYR A 316 15.36 -12.13 -14.43
N ILE A 317 16.09 -13.24 -14.24
CA ILE A 317 15.56 -14.40 -13.51
C ILE A 317 15.58 -14.12 -12.02
N GLY A 318 16.61 -13.46 -11.52
CA GLY A 318 16.75 -13.12 -10.11
C GLY A 318 15.61 -12.22 -9.59
N ILE A 319 15.27 -11.18 -10.34
CA ILE A 319 14.16 -10.31 -9.92
C ILE A 319 12.80 -11.00 -10.02
N LEU A 320 12.61 -11.92 -10.99
CA LEU A 320 11.40 -12.73 -11.08
C LEU A 320 11.23 -13.63 -9.85
N LEU A 321 12.31 -14.24 -9.36
CA LEU A 321 12.28 -15.02 -8.12
C LEU A 321 11.87 -14.15 -6.93
N VAL A 322 12.37 -12.92 -6.87
CA VAL A 322 12.02 -11.96 -5.84
C VAL A 322 10.54 -11.58 -5.94
N ASP A 323 10.03 -11.27 -7.13
CA ASP A 323 8.61 -10.97 -7.36
C ASP A 323 7.71 -12.12 -6.88
N VAL A 324 8.06 -13.37 -7.20
CA VAL A 324 7.30 -14.56 -6.76
C VAL A 324 7.31 -14.67 -5.23
N VAL A 325 8.47 -14.48 -4.58
CA VAL A 325 8.56 -14.51 -3.12
C VAL A 325 7.70 -13.43 -2.48
N LEU A 326 7.74 -12.21 -2.99
CA LEU A 326 6.95 -11.09 -2.48
C LEU A 326 5.44 -11.30 -2.69
N LEU A 327 5.04 -11.83 -3.84
CA LEU A 327 3.63 -12.16 -4.12
C LEU A 327 3.14 -13.25 -3.15
N ILE A 328 3.94 -14.29 -2.88
CA ILE A 328 3.58 -15.35 -1.92
C ILE A 328 3.51 -14.77 -0.50
N ALA A 329 4.47 -13.94 -0.09
CA ALA A 329 4.45 -13.28 1.22
C ALA A 329 3.20 -12.40 1.37
N GLY A 330 2.82 -11.68 0.30
CA GLY A 330 1.65 -10.80 0.25
C GLY A 330 0.31 -11.50 0.47
N VAL A 331 0.24 -12.82 0.23
CA VAL A 331 -0.95 -13.62 0.52
C VAL A 331 -1.25 -13.69 2.02
N PHE A 332 -0.21 -13.72 2.88
CA PHE A 332 -0.33 -14.04 4.30
C PHE A 332 -0.11 -12.84 5.22
N MET A 333 0.55 -11.80 4.74
CA MET A 333 1.04 -10.71 5.57
C MET A 333 0.60 -9.36 5.00
N GLU A 334 0.49 -8.37 5.88
CA GLU A 334 0.22 -6.99 5.46
C GLU A 334 1.48 -6.30 4.90
N THR A 335 1.26 -5.24 4.12
CA THR A 335 2.31 -4.53 3.36
C THR A 335 3.49 -4.07 4.21
N ALA A 336 3.23 -3.43 5.37
CA ALA A 336 4.29 -2.91 6.23
C ALA A 336 5.17 -4.03 6.78
N SER A 337 4.55 -5.14 7.22
CA SER A 337 5.27 -6.31 7.74
C SER A 337 6.18 -6.93 6.69
N ILE A 338 5.72 -7.04 5.44
CA ILE A 338 6.51 -7.63 4.37
C ILE A 338 7.74 -6.78 4.08
N ILE A 339 7.56 -5.47 3.88
CA ILE A 339 8.66 -4.55 3.62
C ILE A 339 9.69 -4.62 4.76
N LEU A 340 9.24 -4.55 6.01
CA LEU A 340 10.14 -4.56 7.16
C LEU A 340 10.92 -5.88 7.32
N ILE A 341 10.36 -7.02 6.90
CA ILE A 341 10.98 -8.34 7.03
C ILE A 341 11.83 -8.69 5.80
N PHE A 342 11.28 -8.48 4.61
CA PHE A 342 11.90 -8.96 3.38
C PHE A 342 12.91 -7.99 2.78
N THR A 343 12.70 -6.66 2.91
CA THR A 343 13.66 -5.67 2.39
C THR A 343 15.07 -5.91 2.92
N PRO A 344 15.34 -6.04 4.24
CA PRO A 344 16.71 -6.26 4.75
C PRO A 344 17.39 -7.49 4.17
N VAL A 345 16.59 -8.53 3.83
CA VAL A 345 17.08 -9.80 3.32
C VAL A 345 17.33 -9.75 1.82
N LEU A 346 16.34 -9.25 1.06
CA LEU A 346 16.36 -9.27 -0.41
C LEU A 346 17.19 -8.13 -1.01
N PHE A 347 17.32 -7.00 -0.30
CA PHE A 347 18.00 -5.81 -0.80
C PHE A 347 19.44 -6.08 -1.23
N GLN A 348 20.18 -6.88 -0.47
CA GLN A 348 21.57 -7.22 -0.81
C GLN A 348 21.66 -8.08 -2.08
N TYR A 349 20.76 -9.04 -2.25
CA TYR A 349 20.71 -9.86 -3.47
C TYR A 349 20.37 -8.99 -4.69
N VAL A 350 19.34 -8.16 -4.59
CA VAL A 350 18.86 -7.32 -5.69
C VAL A 350 19.91 -6.29 -6.10
N THR A 351 20.62 -5.69 -5.14
CA THR A 351 21.73 -4.76 -5.42
C THR A 351 22.93 -5.46 -6.02
N ALA A 352 23.24 -6.70 -5.61
CA ALA A 352 24.28 -7.50 -6.22
C ALA A 352 23.98 -7.89 -7.68
N LEU A 353 22.69 -7.97 -8.06
CA LEU A 353 22.25 -8.13 -9.44
C LEU A 353 22.34 -6.83 -10.27
N GLY A 354 22.74 -5.70 -9.66
CA GLY A 354 22.84 -4.40 -10.32
C GLY A 354 21.50 -3.66 -10.49
N ILE A 355 20.46 -4.07 -9.80
CA ILE A 355 19.13 -3.44 -9.87
C ILE A 355 19.13 -2.17 -9.01
N ASN A 356 18.58 -1.09 -9.56
CA ASN A 356 18.50 0.20 -8.88
C ASN A 356 17.65 0.09 -7.60
N PRO A 357 18.13 0.57 -6.42
CA PRO A 357 17.40 0.55 -5.16
C PRO A 357 16.00 1.20 -5.21
N VAL A 358 15.85 2.32 -5.94
CA VAL A 358 14.55 3.00 -6.09
C VAL A 358 13.58 2.14 -6.91
N HIS A 359 14.07 1.54 -8.01
CA HIS A 359 13.27 0.63 -8.82
C HIS A 359 12.78 -0.56 -8.01
N PHE A 360 13.68 -1.19 -7.24
CA PHE A 360 13.32 -2.32 -6.39
C PHE A 360 12.28 -1.95 -5.32
N GLY A 361 12.42 -0.79 -4.67
CA GLY A 361 11.44 -0.36 -3.65
C GLY A 361 10.03 -0.16 -4.21
N VAL A 362 9.93 0.29 -5.46
CA VAL A 362 8.61 0.40 -6.11
C VAL A 362 8.11 -0.98 -6.55
N ILE A 363 8.96 -1.87 -7.10
CA ILE A 363 8.60 -3.27 -7.40
C ILE A 363 8.05 -3.95 -6.16
N GLU A 364 8.77 -3.87 -5.04
CA GLU A 364 8.36 -4.47 -3.76
C GLU A 364 7.00 -3.93 -3.33
N THR A 365 6.80 -2.61 -3.41
CA THR A 365 5.51 -1.99 -3.07
C THR A 365 4.37 -2.48 -3.97
N VAL A 366 4.58 -2.59 -5.27
CA VAL A 366 3.56 -3.10 -6.22
C VAL A 366 3.26 -4.57 -5.99
N ALA A 367 4.29 -5.41 -5.81
CA ALA A 367 4.14 -6.84 -5.56
C ALA A 367 3.32 -7.11 -4.29
N VAL A 368 3.65 -6.39 -3.21
CA VAL A 368 2.93 -6.53 -1.93
C VAL A 368 1.51 -5.99 -2.02
N ALA A 369 1.29 -4.89 -2.76
CA ALA A 369 -0.06 -4.37 -3.03
C ALA A 369 -0.95 -5.41 -3.73
N ILE A 370 -0.42 -6.16 -4.69
CA ILE A 370 -1.12 -7.25 -5.38
C ILE A 370 -1.42 -8.39 -4.40
N GLY A 371 -0.51 -8.69 -3.49
CA GLY A 371 -0.73 -9.67 -2.42
C GLY A 371 -2.00 -9.39 -1.60
N MET A 372 -2.35 -8.13 -1.39
CA MET A 372 -3.54 -7.74 -0.62
C MET A 372 -4.88 -8.12 -1.27
N ILE A 373 -4.89 -8.58 -2.51
CA ILE A 373 -6.07 -9.17 -3.19
C ILE A 373 -5.87 -10.62 -3.61
N THR A 374 -4.73 -11.22 -3.27
CA THR A 374 -4.41 -12.59 -3.65
C THR A 374 -4.98 -13.59 -2.62
N PRO A 375 -5.96 -14.44 -2.98
CA PRO A 375 -6.50 -15.44 -2.07
C PRO A 375 -5.40 -16.38 -1.53
N PRO A 376 -5.54 -16.95 -0.31
CA PRO A 376 -6.76 -17.05 0.51
C PRO A 376 -6.94 -15.96 1.56
N VAL A 377 -5.90 -15.24 2.01
CA VAL A 377 -6.03 -14.31 3.14
C VAL A 377 -6.43 -12.91 2.68
N ALA A 378 -5.66 -12.26 1.82
CA ALA A 378 -6.00 -11.02 1.07
C ALA A 378 -6.81 -9.95 1.83
N ILE A 379 -6.14 -9.04 2.54
CA ILE A 379 -6.77 -8.04 3.44
C ILE A 379 -7.89 -7.25 2.76
N ASN A 380 -7.70 -6.80 1.52
CA ASN A 380 -8.72 -6.02 0.81
C ASN A 380 -10.00 -6.84 0.53
N LEU A 381 -9.86 -8.16 0.34
CA LEU A 381 -11.03 -9.04 0.15
C LEU A 381 -11.82 -9.17 1.46
N TYR A 382 -11.14 -9.23 2.59
CA TYR A 382 -11.81 -9.21 3.91
C TYR A 382 -12.52 -7.89 4.17
N VAL A 383 -11.86 -6.78 3.89
CA VAL A 383 -12.45 -5.43 4.07
C VAL A 383 -13.71 -5.29 3.23
N ILE A 384 -13.67 -5.62 1.94
CA ILE A 384 -14.83 -5.46 1.06
C ILE A 384 -15.92 -6.49 1.36
N SER A 385 -15.57 -7.71 1.75
CA SER A 385 -16.52 -8.74 2.20
C SER A 385 -17.31 -8.26 3.41
N GLY A 386 -16.63 -7.69 4.40
CA GLY A 386 -17.27 -7.12 5.60
C GLY A 386 -18.24 -5.96 5.28
N ILE A 387 -17.93 -5.14 4.27
CA ILE A 387 -18.76 -4.00 3.85
C ILE A 387 -19.96 -4.46 2.99
N SER A 388 -19.70 -5.35 2.03
CA SER A 388 -20.68 -5.76 1.04
C SER A 388 -21.63 -6.86 1.49
N GLY A 389 -21.22 -7.63 2.52
CA GLY A 389 -21.90 -8.85 2.98
C GLY A 389 -21.75 -10.04 2.03
N ILE A 390 -20.82 -9.96 1.05
CA ILE A 390 -20.55 -11.03 0.09
C ILE A 390 -19.44 -11.92 0.65
N SER A 391 -19.55 -13.23 0.44
CA SER A 391 -18.53 -14.17 0.93
C SER A 391 -17.18 -13.95 0.28
N ILE A 392 -16.10 -14.20 1.03
CA ILE A 392 -14.72 -14.05 0.56
C ILE A 392 -14.48 -14.98 -0.64
N GLU A 393 -15.06 -16.18 -0.62
CA GLU A 393 -14.91 -17.17 -1.70
C GLU A 393 -15.50 -16.66 -3.01
N GLU A 394 -16.64 -15.96 -2.97
CA GLU A 394 -17.24 -15.36 -4.15
C GLU A 394 -16.39 -14.23 -4.70
N VAL A 395 -15.95 -13.30 -3.82
CA VAL A 395 -15.07 -12.20 -4.22
C VAL A 395 -13.75 -12.72 -4.76
N SER A 396 -13.18 -13.77 -4.15
CA SER A 396 -11.94 -14.42 -4.60
C SER A 396 -12.02 -15.01 -6.01
N LYS A 397 -13.17 -15.60 -6.36
CA LYS A 397 -13.39 -16.07 -7.74
C LYS A 397 -13.50 -14.93 -8.74
N LYS A 398 -14.14 -13.83 -8.34
CA LYS A 398 -14.39 -12.68 -9.22
C LYS A 398 -13.15 -11.77 -9.36
N VAL A 399 -12.22 -11.81 -8.41
CA VAL A 399 -11.00 -11.00 -8.45
C VAL A 399 -9.94 -11.53 -9.43
N LEU A 400 -9.98 -12.81 -9.81
CA LEU A 400 -8.94 -13.46 -10.61
C LEU A 400 -8.57 -12.70 -11.91
N PRO A 401 -9.51 -12.19 -12.74
CA PRO A 401 -9.14 -11.44 -13.93
C PRO A 401 -8.35 -10.16 -13.61
N PHE A 402 -8.72 -9.48 -12.54
CA PHE A 402 -8.05 -8.26 -12.06
C PHE A 402 -6.68 -8.58 -11.49
N LEU A 403 -6.56 -9.67 -10.72
CA LEU A 403 -5.30 -10.17 -10.18
C LEU A 403 -4.29 -10.49 -11.28
N ILE A 404 -4.69 -11.27 -12.29
CA ILE A 404 -3.84 -11.60 -13.44
C ILE A 404 -3.38 -10.32 -14.14
N THR A 405 -4.28 -9.37 -14.34
CA THR A 405 -3.95 -8.08 -14.95
C THR A 405 -2.90 -7.31 -14.15
N LEU A 406 -3.02 -7.27 -12.83
CA LEU A 406 -2.05 -6.60 -11.97
C LEU A 406 -0.71 -7.31 -11.93
N ILE A 407 -0.67 -8.65 -12.00
CA ILE A 407 0.58 -9.41 -12.14
C ILE A 407 1.27 -9.06 -13.48
N ILE A 408 0.52 -8.92 -14.57
CA ILE A 408 1.07 -8.45 -15.85
C ILE A 408 1.65 -7.04 -15.72
N VAL A 409 0.96 -6.14 -15.02
CA VAL A 409 1.46 -4.78 -14.75
C VAL A 409 2.74 -4.81 -13.93
N LEU A 410 2.81 -5.66 -12.89
CA LEU A 410 4.02 -5.86 -12.10
C LEU A 410 5.18 -6.29 -13.00
N LEU A 411 5.01 -7.33 -13.80
CA LEU A 411 6.06 -7.83 -14.70
C LEU A 411 6.48 -6.77 -15.72
N LEU A 412 5.53 -6.02 -16.27
CA LEU A 412 5.85 -4.90 -17.16
C LEU A 412 6.71 -3.84 -16.45
N TYR A 413 6.33 -3.45 -15.22
CA TYR A 413 7.09 -2.48 -14.45
C TYR A 413 8.46 -3.02 -14.00
N THR A 414 8.55 -4.31 -13.67
CA THR A 414 9.80 -4.97 -13.30
C THR A 414 10.80 -4.94 -14.46
N TYR A 415 10.38 -5.30 -15.67
CA TYR A 415 11.30 -5.50 -16.79
C TYR A 415 11.49 -4.28 -17.69
N LEU A 416 10.47 -3.44 -17.87
CA LEU A 416 10.54 -2.30 -18.79
C LEU A 416 11.67 -1.32 -18.42
N PRO A 417 11.87 -0.92 -17.16
CA PRO A 417 12.98 -0.07 -16.77
C PRO A 417 14.36 -0.74 -16.86
N MET A 418 14.42 -2.07 -16.77
CA MET A 418 15.69 -2.80 -16.97
C MET A 418 16.15 -2.75 -18.42
N VAL A 419 15.21 -2.68 -19.37
CA VAL A 419 15.48 -2.53 -20.80
C VAL A 419 15.66 -1.04 -21.16
N PHE A 420 14.89 -0.16 -20.53
CA PHE A 420 14.91 1.28 -20.74
C PHE A 420 15.20 2.03 -19.43
N PRO A 421 16.47 2.11 -18.99
CA PRO A 421 16.83 2.68 -17.68
C PRO A 421 16.40 4.15 -17.46
N LYS A 422 16.14 4.89 -18.54
CA LYS A 422 15.61 6.26 -18.46
C LYS A 422 14.20 6.39 -17.91
N LEU A 423 13.49 5.27 -17.72
CA LEU A 423 12.16 5.24 -17.08
C LEU A 423 12.23 5.31 -15.55
N ILE A 424 13.40 5.09 -14.95
CA ILE A 424 13.65 5.32 -13.53
C ILE A 424 14.12 6.76 -13.38
N LEU A 425 13.32 7.59 -12.69
CA LEU A 425 13.55 9.02 -12.48
C LEU A 425 14.44 9.32 -11.27
#